data_b4a932f82b14f26c296df1b6b8a6d9bf
#
_entry.id   b4a932f82b14f26c296df1b6b8a6d9bf
#
_cell.length_a   1.000
_cell.length_b   1.000
_cell.length_c   1.000
_cell.angle_alpha   90.00
_cell.angle_beta   90.00
_cell.angle_gamma   90.00
#
_symmetry.space_group_name_H-M   'P 1'
#
loop_
_entity.id
_entity.type
_entity.pdbx_description
1 polymer ?
#
loop_
_entity_poly.entity_id
_entity_poly.type
_entity_poly.pdbx_seq_one_letter_code
_entity_poly.pdbx_strand_id
1 'polypeptide(L)'
;MAPQSRHPKPQPPALGGFHFGWHTSASVRASDQDRDAAAEQLAEHHAAGRLTLDELRERTNAVYDSITVGQLRAALADLPGATMAPETTWESLLWIRGRGPFPGYTYGGFWARAGGLWVDVLVIGGLFVGLAPPATAAHLADLTALIPPAYFTGFWGALERTPGMWLVGVRVVRAEDGGRLGFRRSFIRACGYLLDLASCFVGFAWAALDPHRQAWHDKVASSLVVRRMR
;
A
#
# COMPACT_ATOMS: atom_id res chain seq x y z
N MET A 1 16.92 39.44 47.00
CA MET A 1 17.03 38.40 45.97
C MET A 1 15.80 38.49 45.09
N ALA A 2 15.92 39.24 43.97
CA ALA A 2 14.76 39.55 43.11
C ALA A 2 14.57 38.45 42.06
N PRO A 3 13.33 38.08 41.66
CA PRO A 3 13.08 37.03 40.67
C PRO A 3 13.37 37.58 39.24
N GLN A 4 14.18 36.87 38.50
CA GLN A 4 14.53 37.18 37.12
C GLN A 4 13.26 36.98 36.22
N SER A 5 12.88 38.06 35.55
CA SER A 5 11.88 38.08 34.50
C SER A 5 12.36 37.29 33.27
N ARG A 6 11.69 36.18 32.97
CA ARG A 6 11.89 35.44 31.72
C ARG A 6 11.29 36.22 30.56
N HIS A 7 12.14 36.72 29.67
CA HIS A 7 11.72 37.27 28.39
C HIS A 7 11.03 36.18 27.54
N PRO A 8 9.87 36.47 26.92
CA PRO A 8 9.23 35.56 25.98
C PRO A 8 10.09 35.45 24.71
N LYS A 9 10.27 34.22 24.22
CA LYS A 9 10.94 33.95 22.94
C LYS A 9 10.15 34.61 21.80
N PRO A 10 10.84 35.22 20.81
CA PRO A 10 10.19 35.80 19.65
C PRO A 10 9.48 34.72 18.85
N GLN A 11 8.21 34.92 18.57
CA GLN A 11 7.45 34.09 17.62
C GLN A 11 7.90 34.40 16.19
N PRO A 12 8.03 33.38 15.33
CA PRO A 12 8.30 33.62 13.91
C PRO A 12 7.11 34.36 13.26
N PRO A 13 7.38 35.24 12.27
CA PRO A 13 6.33 35.99 11.60
C PRO A 13 5.33 35.03 10.92
N ALA A 14 4.05 35.31 11.11
CA ALA A 14 2.97 34.65 10.43
C ALA A 14 3.10 34.90 8.92
N LEU A 15 3.54 33.90 8.18
CA LEU A 15 3.45 33.93 6.72
C LEU A 15 1.98 33.94 6.37
N GLY A 16 1.53 35.02 5.73
CA GLY A 16 0.18 35.17 5.20
C GLY A 16 -0.13 34.02 4.24
N GLY A 17 -0.75 32.97 4.75
CA GLY A 17 -1.22 31.84 3.97
C GLY A 17 -2.44 32.23 3.18
N PHE A 18 -2.40 32.07 1.89
CA PHE A 18 -3.58 31.99 1.04
C PHE A 18 -4.51 30.91 1.63
N HIS A 19 -5.58 31.33 2.31
CA HIS A 19 -6.66 30.45 2.72
C HIS A 19 -7.46 30.05 1.48
N PHE A 20 -6.98 29.05 0.77
CA PHE A 20 -7.89 28.20 0.03
C PHE A 20 -8.69 27.42 1.09
N GLY A 21 -9.98 27.72 1.21
CA GLY A 21 -10.86 27.05 2.16
C GLY A 21 -11.06 25.59 1.78
N TRP A 22 -10.16 24.76 2.27
CA TRP A 22 -10.34 23.31 2.26
C TRP A 22 -11.29 23.01 3.41
N HIS A 23 -12.47 22.52 3.06
CA HIS A 23 -13.44 22.03 4.01
C HIS A 23 -12.73 21.07 4.99
N THR A 24 -12.77 21.41 6.26
CA THR A 24 -12.24 20.52 7.31
C THR A 24 -12.96 19.18 7.16
N SER A 25 -12.23 18.08 7.26
CA SER A 25 -12.71 16.71 7.13
C SER A 25 -13.96 16.37 7.98
N ALA A 26 -14.28 17.19 8.97
CA ALA A 26 -15.48 17.12 9.79
C ALA A 26 -16.79 17.34 9.01
N SER A 27 -16.78 18.05 7.88
CA SER A 27 -17.98 18.36 7.07
C SER A 27 -18.26 17.34 5.97
N VAL A 28 -17.38 16.35 5.76
CA VAL A 28 -17.58 15.28 4.78
C VAL A 28 -18.74 14.39 5.22
N ARG A 29 -19.59 13.99 4.28
CA ARG A 29 -20.68 13.06 4.54
C ARG A 29 -20.13 11.70 4.97
N ALA A 30 -20.67 11.15 6.05
CA ALA A 30 -20.36 9.81 6.50
C ALA A 30 -20.97 8.77 5.54
N SER A 31 -20.18 7.77 5.17
CA SER A 31 -20.68 6.59 4.45
C SER A 31 -21.27 5.57 5.43
N ASP A 32 -22.01 4.58 4.94
CA ASP A 32 -22.51 3.49 5.77
C ASP A 32 -21.36 2.68 6.38
N GLN A 33 -20.27 2.51 5.63
CA GLN A 33 -19.06 1.85 6.12
C GLN A 33 -18.42 2.61 7.29
N ASP A 34 -18.43 3.96 7.28
CA ASP A 34 -17.91 4.76 8.40
C ASP A 34 -18.77 4.59 9.65
N ARG A 35 -20.11 4.50 9.49
CA ARG A 35 -21.04 4.26 10.59
C ARG A 35 -20.86 2.87 11.20
N ASP A 36 -20.73 1.84 10.36
CA ASP A 36 -20.51 0.47 10.81
C ASP A 36 -19.19 0.36 11.56
N ALA A 37 -18.10 0.95 11.06
CA ALA A 37 -16.80 0.96 11.73
C ALA A 37 -16.85 1.69 13.08
N ALA A 38 -17.60 2.79 13.19
CA ALA A 38 -17.78 3.51 14.44
C ALA A 38 -18.60 2.69 15.45
N ALA A 39 -19.65 2.01 14.99
CA ALA A 39 -20.48 1.15 15.83
C ALA A 39 -19.69 -0.07 16.37
N GLU A 40 -18.80 -0.65 15.54
CA GLU A 40 -17.90 -1.75 15.94
C GLU A 40 -16.94 -1.28 17.05
N GLN A 41 -16.34 -0.11 16.93
CA GLN A 41 -15.50 0.47 17.98
C GLN A 41 -16.24 0.68 19.30
N LEU A 42 -17.50 1.18 19.25
CA LEU A 42 -18.33 1.31 20.45
C LEU A 42 -18.59 -0.04 21.12
N ALA A 43 -18.86 -1.08 20.33
CA ALA A 43 -19.04 -2.44 20.86
C ALA A 43 -17.77 -3.00 21.52
N GLU A 44 -16.59 -2.76 20.94
CA GLU A 44 -15.29 -3.12 21.53
C GLU A 44 -15.06 -2.40 22.85
N HIS A 45 -15.38 -1.10 22.94
CA HIS A 45 -15.25 -0.34 24.18
C HIS A 45 -16.22 -0.81 25.28
N HIS A 46 -17.44 -1.21 24.89
CA HIS A 46 -18.38 -1.83 25.82
C HIS A 46 -17.87 -3.20 26.30
N ALA A 47 -17.37 -4.05 25.40
CA ALA A 47 -16.78 -5.34 25.76
C ALA A 47 -15.57 -5.18 26.70
N ALA A 48 -14.81 -4.07 26.55
CA ALA A 48 -13.71 -3.71 27.46
C ALA A 48 -14.17 -3.06 28.78
N GLY A 49 -15.48 -2.96 29.04
CA GLY A 49 -16.05 -2.39 30.25
C GLY A 49 -15.91 -0.87 30.37
N ARG A 50 -15.64 -0.16 29.26
CA ARG A 50 -15.49 1.31 29.25
C ARG A 50 -16.81 2.04 28.99
N LEU A 51 -17.80 1.36 28.47
CA LEU A 51 -19.15 1.85 28.22
C LEU A 51 -20.17 0.94 28.92
N THR A 52 -21.18 1.55 29.49
CA THR A 52 -22.39 0.84 29.94
C THR A 52 -23.26 0.45 28.75
N LEU A 53 -24.21 -0.45 28.95
CA LEU A 53 -25.12 -0.86 27.88
C LEU A 53 -25.98 0.30 27.37
N ASP A 54 -26.39 1.19 28.28
CA ASP A 54 -27.23 2.35 27.94
C ASP A 54 -26.42 3.40 27.15
N GLU A 55 -25.18 3.66 27.54
CA GLU A 55 -24.26 4.52 26.77
C GLU A 55 -23.96 3.94 25.39
N LEU A 56 -23.76 2.62 25.28
CA LEU A 56 -23.56 1.95 23.99
C LEU A 56 -24.77 2.17 23.07
N ARG A 57 -25.97 2.00 23.58
CA ARG A 57 -27.22 2.20 22.80
C ARG A 57 -27.37 3.65 22.34
N GLU A 58 -27.18 4.60 23.25
CA GLU A 58 -27.31 6.02 22.96
C GLU A 58 -26.31 6.45 21.89
N ARG A 59 -25.04 6.06 22.05
CA ARG A 59 -23.97 6.41 21.09
C ARG A 59 -24.11 5.70 19.75
N THR A 60 -24.58 4.46 19.74
CA THR A 60 -24.86 3.72 18.51
C THR A 60 -25.98 4.40 17.70
N ASN A 61 -27.04 4.86 18.36
CA ASN A 61 -28.09 5.63 17.69
C ASN A 61 -27.51 6.94 17.12
N ALA A 62 -26.70 7.67 17.89
CA ALA A 62 -26.05 8.89 17.42
C ALA A 62 -25.11 8.65 16.23
N VAL A 63 -24.43 7.50 16.18
CA VAL A 63 -23.60 7.08 15.04
C VAL A 63 -24.44 6.89 13.78
N TYR A 64 -25.55 6.16 13.85
CA TYR A 64 -26.42 5.93 12.69
C TYR A 64 -27.17 7.17 12.23
N ASP A 65 -27.48 8.08 13.13
CA ASP A 65 -28.11 9.39 12.82
C ASP A 65 -27.09 10.41 12.27
N SER A 66 -25.79 10.12 12.33
CA SER A 66 -24.74 11.03 11.91
C SER A 66 -24.73 11.23 10.40
N ILE A 67 -24.77 12.49 9.96
CA ILE A 67 -24.69 12.87 8.54
C ILE A 67 -23.24 13.08 8.12
N THR A 68 -22.37 13.49 9.05
CA THR A 68 -20.97 13.83 8.75
C THR A 68 -19.98 13.03 9.59
N VAL A 69 -18.76 12.88 9.06
CA VAL A 69 -17.64 12.24 9.76
C VAL A 69 -17.30 12.97 11.07
N GLY A 70 -17.50 14.30 11.11
CA GLY A 70 -17.30 15.08 12.34
C GLY A 70 -18.27 14.66 13.46
N GLN A 71 -19.52 14.33 13.13
CA GLN A 71 -20.49 13.84 14.10
C GLN A 71 -20.13 12.43 14.60
N LEU A 72 -19.66 11.55 13.72
CA LEU A 72 -19.15 10.24 14.12
C LEU A 72 -17.97 10.36 15.10
N ARG A 73 -17.01 11.25 14.82
CA ARG A 73 -15.88 11.51 15.72
C ARG A 73 -16.32 12.05 17.07
N ALA A 74 -17.35 12.89 17.11
CA ALA A 74 -17.89 13.41 18.36
C ALA A 74 -18.48 12.28 19.24
N ALA A 75 -19.12 11.28 18.63
CA ALA A 75 -19.65 10.12 19.36
C ALA A 75 -18.56 9.22 19.99
N LEU A 76 -17.33 9.32 19.52
CA LEU A 76 -16.17 8.53 19.96
C LEU A 76 -15.13 9.36 20.74
N ALA A 77 -15.29 10.67 20.87
CA ALA A 77 -14.22 11.62 21.22
C ALA A 77 -13.55 11.39 22.58
N ASP A 78 -14.26 10.80 23.56
CA ASP A 78 -13.78 10.51 24.91
C ASP A 78 -13.23 9.10 25.09
N LEU A 79 -13.27 8.27 24.03
CA LEU A 79 -12.83 6.89 24.09
C LEU A 79 -11.35 6.75 23.67
N PRO A 80 -10.50 6.05 24.44
CA PRO A 80 -9.11 5.90 24.12
C PRO A 80 -8.93 5.03 22.85
N GLY A 81 -8.17 5.53 21.88
CA GLY A 81 -7.91 4.79 20.64
C GLY A 81 -9.05 4.88 19.60
N ALA A 82 -10.04 5.74 19.82
CA ALA A 82 -11.07 6.05 18.83
C ALA A 82 -10.42 6.66 17.57
N THR A 83 -9.92 5.82 16.70
CA THR A 83 -9.40 6.19 15.40
C THR A 83 -10.43 5.80 14.36
N MET A 84 -11.24 6.75 13.95
CA MET A 84 -11.83 6.65 12.61
C MET A 84 -10.65 6.53 11.64
N ALA A 85 -10.73 5.56 10.72
CA ALA A 85 -9.71 5.42 9.69
C ALA A 85 -9.40 6.83 9.14
N PRO A 86 -8.14 7.25 9.13
CA PRO A 86 -7.83 8.61 8.69
C PRO A 86 -8.42 8.78 7.29
N GLU A 87 -9.25 9.81 7.13
CA GLU A 87 -9.69 10.19 5.80
C GLU A 87 -8.48 10.16 4.87
N THR A 88 -8.70 9.70 3.64
CA THR A 88 -7.70 9.67 2.58
C THR A 88 -7.31 11.10 2.21
N THR A 89 -6.76 11.84 3.17
CA THR A 89 -6.09 13.10 2.90
C THR A 89 -4.77 12.80 2.20
N TRP A 90 -4.29 13.71 1.36
CA TRP A 90 -2.97 13.61 0.76
C TRP A 90 -1.88 13.35 1.83
N GLU A 91 -2.06 13.81 3.06
CA GLU A 91 -1.19 13.52 4.21
C GLU A 91 -1.23 12.04 4.62
N SER A 92 -2.43 11.43 4.69
CA SER A 92 -2.54 9.99 4.98
C SER A 92 -1.94 9.16 3.86
N LEU A 93 -2.06 9.61 2.60
CA LEU A 93 -1.38 8.97 1.46
C LEU A 93 0.15 9.08 1.57
N LEU A 94 0.68 10.20 2.06
CA LEU A 94 2.11 10.36 2.35
C LEU A 94 2.53 9.49 3.54
N TRP A 95 1.70 9.36 4.58
CA TRP A 95 1.94 8.50 5.72
C TRP A 95 1.94 7.02 5.34
N ILE A 96 0.99 6.58 4.49
CA ILE A 96 0.95 5.23 3.92
C ILE A 96 2.18 4.99 3.05
N ARG A 97 2.63 5.99 2.27
CA ARG A 97 3.87 5.90 1.48
C ARG A 97 5.14 5.71 2.33
N GLY A 98 5.15 6.20 3.56
CA GLY A 98 6.29 6.09 4.48
C GLY A 98 6.29 4.81 5.35
N ARG A 99 5.11 4.25 5.63
CA ARG A 99 4.98 3.01 6.42
C ARG A 99 4.87 1.81 5.49
N GLY A 100 5.67 0.80 5.74
CA GLY A 100 5.58 -0.46 5.02
C GLY A 100 4.36 -1.27 5.47
N PRO A 101 4.00 -2.29 4.69
CA PRO A 101 2.84 -3.15 4.98
C PRO A 101 3.05 -4.03 6.21
N PHE A 102 4.30 -4.25 6.62
CA PHE A 102 4.68 -5.12 7.74
C PHE A 102 5.79 -4.48 8.57
N PRO A 103 5.90 -4.80 9.89
CA PRO A 103 6.99 -4.33 10.72
C PRO A 103 8.36 -4.62 10.11
N GLY A 104 9.23 -3.62 10.05
CA GLY A 104 10.58 -3.74 9.47
C GLY A 104 10.65 -3.72 7.94
N TYR A 105 9.55 -3.43 7.24
CA TYR A 105 9.49 -3.33 5.79
C TYR A 105 8.90 -2.02 5.31
N THR A 106 9.36 -1.54 4.16
CA THR A 106 8.77 -0.45 3.38
C THR A 106 8.29 -0.98 2.04
N TYR A 107 7.37 -0.26 1.39
CA TYR A 107 6.99 -0.59 0.00
C TYR A 107 8.15 -0.41 -0.96
N GLY A 108 8.33 -1.33 -1.88
CA GLY A 108 9.27 -1.21 -3.00
C GLY A 108 8.86 -0.09 -3.93
N GLY A 109 9.66 0.98 -3.99
CA GLY A 109 9.38 2.13 -4.85
C GLY A 109 9.36 1.77 -6.35
N PHE A 110 8.67 2.59 -7.15
CA PHE A 110 8.57 2.43 -8.61
C PHE A 110 9.94 2.26 -9.27
N TRP A 111 10.90 3.13 -8.98
CA TRP A 111 12.24 3.09 -9.57
C TRP A 111 13.03 1.83 -9.21
N ALA A 112 12.84 1.30 -8.00
CA ALA A 112 13.48 0.03 -7.62
C ALA A 112 12.90 -1.14 -8.42
N ARG A 113 11.57 -1.14 -8.67
CA ARG A 113 10.91 -2.15 -9.52
C ARG A 113 11.34 -2.04 -10.97
N ALA A 114 11.36 -0.82 -11.52
CA ALA A 114 11.80 -0.57 -12.89
C ALA A 114 13.26 -0.97 -13.09
N GLY A 115 14.16 -0.59 -12.17
CA GLY A 115 15.56 -0.98 -12.22
C GLY A 115 15.76 -2.49 -12.12
N GLY A 116 15.04 -3.16 -11.20
CA GLY A 116 15.06 -4.62 -11.11
C GLY A 116 14.57 -5.30 -12.39
N LEU A 117 13.46 -4.82 -12.96
CA LEU A 117 12.93 -5.35 -14.21
C LEU A 117 13.92 -5.19 -15.38
N TRP A 118 14.60 -4.03 -15.48
CA TRP A 118 15.62 -3.83 -16.50
C TRP A 118 16.76 -4.85 -16.41
N VAL A 119 17.25 -5.12 -15.20
CA VAL A 119 18.27 -6.16 -14.99
C VAL A 119 17.72 -7.54 -15.41
N ASP A 120 16.50 -7.87 -15.03
CA ASP A 120 15.88 -9.14 -15.40
C ASP A 120 15.68 -9.26 -16.93
N VAL A 121 15.32 -8.18 -17.61
CA VAL A 121 15.23 -8.14 -19.08
C VAL A 121 16.59 -8.42 -19.72
N LEU A 122 17.69 -7.88 -19.19
CA LEU A 122 19.04 -8.18 -19.69
C LEU A 122 19.42 -9.65 -19.46
N VAL A 123 19.08 -10.22 -18.30
CA VAL A 123 19.31 -11.64 -18.00
C VAL A 123 18.51 -12.52 -18.95
N ILE A 124 17.22 -12.24 -19.12
CA ILE A 124 16.35 -12.99 -20.03
C ILE A 124 16.84 -12.84 -21.48
N GLY A 125 17.20 -11.61 -21.90
CA GLY A 125 17.78 -11.37 -23.22
C GLY A 125 19.04 -12.18 -23.48
N GLY A 126 19.93 -12.26 -22.48
CA GLY A 126 21.13 -13.14 -22.56
C GLY A 126 20.76 -14.61 -22.66
N LEU A 127 19.75 -15.08 -21.94
CA LEU A 127 19.24 -16.45 -22.09
C LEU A 127 18.66 -16.70 -23.49
N PHE A 128 17.91 -15.74 -24.03
CA PHE A 128 17.40 -15.86 -25.41
C PHE A 128 18.53 -15.99 -26.43
N VAL A 129 19.55 -15.15 -26.33
CA VAL A 129 20.70 -15.21 -27.24
C VAL A 129 21.48 -16.50 -27.08
N GLY A 130 21.73 -16.94 -25.83
CA GLY A 130 22.50 -18.16 -25.53
C GLY A 130 21.76 -19.45 -25.87
N LEU A 131 20.43 -19.46 -25.82
CA LEU A 131 19.59 -20.62 -26.14
C LEU A 131 18.96 -20.52 -27.55
N ALA A 132 19.26 -19.45 -28.31
CA ALA A 132 18.71 -19.25 -29.64
C ALA A 132 19.06 -20.48 -30.52
N PRO A 133 18.05 -21.16 -31.08
CA PRO A 133 18.30 -22.31 -31.96
C PRO A 133 18.95 -21.82 -33.25
N PRO A 134 19.79 -22.65 -33.90
CA PRO A 134 20.22 -22.36 -35.25
C PRO A 134 19.00 -22.13 -36.15
N ALA A 135 19.16 -21.28 -37.17
CA ALA A 135 18.06 -20.77 -38.02
C ALA A 135 17.14 -21.86 -38.64
N THR A 136 17.55 -23.13 -38.58
CA THR A 136 16.80 -24.31 -39.08
C THR A 136 15.75 -24.84 -38.08
N ALA A 137 15.72 -24.38 -36.86
CA ALA A 137 14.86 -24.92 -35.78
C ALA A 137 13.74 -23.97 -35.38
N ALA A 138 12.93 -23.51 -36.36
CA ALA A 138 11.86 -22.53 -36.18
C ALA A 138 10.83 -22.93 -35.06
N HIS A 139 10.57 -24.24 -34.91
CA HIS A 139 9.63 -24.69 -33.85
C HIS A 139 10.19 -24.55 -32.43
N LEU A 140 11.48 -24.36 -32.24
CA LEU A 140 12.07 -24.07 -30.94
C LEU A 140 11.89 -22.60 -30.57
N ALA A 141 11.58 -21.73 -31.53
CA ALA A 141 11.27 -20.32 -31.24
C ALA A 141 10.01 -20.17 -30.36
N ASP A 142 9.00 -21.03 -30.55
CA ASP A 142 7.78 -21.03 -29.75
C ASP A 142 8.06 -21.41 -28.28
N LEU A 143 9.02 -22.34 -28.06
CA LEU A 143 9.44 -22.75 -26.72
C LEU A 143 10.21 -21.66 -25.98
N THR A 144 10.91 -20.79 -26.69
CA THR A 144 11.62 -19.66 -26.06
C THR A 144 10.67 -18.62 -25.48
N ALA A 145 9.43 -18.51 -25.98
CA ALA A 145 8.41 -17.67 -25.43
C ALA A 145 8.00 -18.05 -23.98
N LEU A 146 8.29 -19.30 -23.56
CA LEU A 146 8.05 -19.75 -22.20
C LEU A 146 9.13 -19.33 -21.21
N ILE A 147 10.29 -18.84 -21.68
CA ILE A 147 11.40 -18.44 -20.81
C ILE A 147 10.99 -17.33 -19.82
N PRO A 148 10.38 -16.18 -20.23
CA PRO A 148 10.01 -15.15 -19.30
C PRO A 148 9.02 -15.61 -18.21
N PRO A 149 7.89 -16.27 -18.53
CA PRO A 149 6.95 -16.71 -17.49
C PRO A 149 7.55 -17.79 -16.59
N ALA A 150 8.37 -18.70 -17.11
CA ALA A 150 9.07 -19.70 -16.31
C ALA A 150 10.10 -19.05 -15.37
N TYR A 151 10.89 -18.12 -15.88
CA TYR A 151 11.85 -17.34 -15.11
C TYR A 151 11.18 -16.63 -13.92
N PHE A 152 10.19 -15.80 -14.18
CA PHE A 152 9.53 -15.05 -13.13
C PHE A 152 8.80 -15.96 -12.13
N THR A 153 8.05 -16.95 -12.62
CA THR A 153 7.34 -17.90 -11.76
C THR A 153 8.31 -18.69 -10.88
N GLY A 154 9.41 -19.15 -11.43
CA GLY A 154 10.44 -19.93 -10.72
C GLY A 154 11.09 -19.09 -9.62
N PHE A 155 11.60 -17.93 -9.97
CA PHE A 155 12.29 -17.05 -9.01
C PHE A 155 11.37 -16.52 -7.91
N TRP A 156 10.17 -16.06 -8.22
CA TRP A 156 9.24 -15.59 -7.21
C TRP A 156 8.67 -16.71 -6.35
N GLY A 157 8.41 -17.87 -6.93
CA GLY A 157 7.89 -19.03 -6.22
C GLY A 157 8.89 -19.66 -5.25
N ALA A 158 10.15 -19.74 -5.66
CA ALA A 158 11.20 -20.38 -4.87
C ALA A 158 11.96 -19.42 -3.94
N LEU A 159 12.31 -18.22 -4.45
CA LEU A 159 13.25 -17.30 -3.81
C LEU A 159 12.64 -15.95 -3.41
N GLU A 160 11.35 -15.71 -3.71
CA GLU A 160 10.65 -14.44 -3.44
C GLU A 160 11.24 -13.23 -4.19
N ARG A 161 12.27 -13.42 -4.99
CA ARG A 161 12.98 -12.36 -5.71
C ARG A 161 13.68 -12.88 -6.96
N THR A 162 13.75 -12.06 -7.97
CA THR A 162 14.57 -12.28 -9.15
C THR A 162 16.00 -11.74 -8.92
N PRO A 163 16.97 -12.09 -9.77
CA PRO A 163 18.31 -11.48 -9.74
C PRO A 163 18.26 -9.94 -9.78
N GLY A 164 17.42 -9.35 -10.62
CA GLY A 164 17.25 -7.90 -10.66
C GLY A 164 16.67 -7.34 -9.36
N MET A 165 15.67 -7.99 -8.77
CA MET A 165 15.12 -7.59 -7.47
C MET A 165 16.14 -7.75 -6.33
N TRP A 166 17.00 -8.78 -6.40
CA TRP A 166 18.07 -8.96 -5.43
C TRP A 166 19.06 -7.80 -5.47
N LEU A 167 19.46 -7.37 -6.67
CA LEU A 167 20.39 -6.26 -6.86
C LEU A 167 19.86 -4.93 -6.28
N VAL A 168 18.56 -4.66 -6.47
CA VAL A 168 17.93 -3.43 -5.95
C VAL A 168 17.39 -3.57 -4.52
N GLY A 169 17.55 -4.73 -3.88
CA GLY A 169 17.21 -4.96 -2.48
C GLY A 169 15.70 -5.02 -2.19
N VAL A 170 14.89 -5.50 -3.15
CA VAL A 170 13.45 -5.73 -2.96
C VAL A 170 13.08 -7.19 -3.07
N ARG A 171 11.92 -7.57 -2.56
CA ARG A 171 11.35 -8.90 -2.70
C ARG A 171 9.84 -8.87 -2.84
N VAL A 172 9.26 -9.93 -3.38
CA VAL A 172 7.81 -10.13 -3.51
C VAL A 172 7.33 -10.95 -2.34
N VAL A 173 6.25 -10.49 -1.71
CA VAL A 173 5.59 -11.18 -0.61
C VAL A 173 4.10 -11.22 -0.83
N ARG A 174 3.41 -12.08 -0.10
CA ARG A 174 1.95 -12.13 -0.07
C ARG A 174 1.41 -10.88 0.62
N ALA A 175 0.35 -10.28 0.06
CA ALA A 175 -0.21 -9.05 0.56
C ALA A 175 -0.90 -9.21 1.94
N GLU A 176 -1.39 -10.39 2.25
CA GLU A 176 -2.19 -10.69 3.44
C GLU A 176 -1.33 -10.77 4.72
N ASP A 177 -0.20 -11.46 4.64
CA ASP A 177 0.61 -11.83 5.81
C ASP A 177 2.11 -11.59 5.65
N GLY A 178 2.56 -11.09 4.49
CA GLY A 178 3.99 -10.91 4.20
C GLY A 178 4.76 -12.21 3.99
N GLY A 179 4.08 -13.34 3.94
CA GLY A 179 4.65 -14.66 3.71
C GLY A 179 5.08 -14.89 2.26
N ARG A 180 5.58 -16.11 2.00
CA ARG A 180 5.98 -16.53 0.66
C ARG A 180 4.83 -16.51 -0.32
N LEU A 181 5.08 -16.01 -1.53
CA LEU A 181 4.04 -15.92 -2.56
C LEU A 181 3.59 -17.31 -3.05
N GLY A 182 4.52 -18.24 -3.17
CA GLY A 182 4.29 -19.58 -3.71
C GLY A 182 4.14 -19.60 -5.23
N PHE A 183 4.29 -20.78 -5.84
CA PHE A 183 4.32 -20.93 -7.31
C PHE A 183 3.02 -20.53 -8.00
N ARG A 184 1.85 -20.87 -7.42
CA ARG A 184 0.55 -20.55 -8.00
C ARG A 184 0.35 -19.04 -8.18
N ARG A 185 0.59 -18.25 -7.13
CA ARG A 185 0.45 -16.78 -7.19
C ARG A 185 1.55 -16.15 -8.04
N SER A 186 2.75 -16.71 -8.02
CA SER A 186 3.84 -16.28 -8.88
C SER A 186 3.52 -16.46 -10.36
N PHE A 187 2.87 -17.57 -10.73
CA PHE A 187 2.40 -17.79 -12.09
C PHE A 187 1.30 -16.81 -12.49
N ILE A 188 0.28 -16.61 -11.62
CA ILE A 188 -0.77 -15.61 -11.85
C ILE A 188 -0.16 -14.23 -12.04
N ARG A 189 0.84 -13.87 -11.23
CA ARG A 189 1.58 -12.61 -11.35
C ARG A 189 2.31 -12.52 -12.69
N ALA A 190 2.99 -13.59 -13.13
CA ALA A 190 3.69 -13.64 -14.41
C ALA A 190 2.71 -13.47 -15.59
N CYS A 191 1.53 -14.09 -15.53
CA CYS A 191 0.46 -13.85 -16.50
C CYS A 191 -0.03 -12.40 -16.48
N GLY A 192 -0.07 -11.76 -15.31
CA GLY A 192 -0.42 -10.35 -15.15
C GLY A 192 0.50 -9.38 -15.89
N TYR A 193 1.77 -9.75 -16.13
CA TYR A 193 2.67 -8.97 -17.00
C TYR A 193 2.20 -8.91 -18.46
N LEU A 194 1.43 -9.89 -18.92
CA LEU A 194 0.82 -9.83 -20.26
C LEU A 194 -0.21 -8.69 -20.33
N LEU A 195 -0.94 -8.44 -19.23
CA LEU A 195 -1.86 -7.30 -19.13
C LEU A 195 -1.10 -5.97 -19.14
N ASP A 196 0.02 -5.90 -18.42
CA ASP A 196 0.86 -4.71 -18.43
C ASP A 196 1.43 -4.45 -19.83
N LEU A 197 1.88 -5.49 -20.54
CA LEU A 197 2.38 -5.39 -21.90
C LEU A 197 1.27 -4.95 -22.86
N ALA A 198 0.08 -5.55 -22.78
CA ALA A 198 -1.08 -5.19 -23.60
C ALA A 198 -1.54 -3.74 -23.38
N SER A 199 -1.35 -3.21 -22.16
CA SER A 199 -1.66 -1.82 -21.80
C SER A 199 -0.47 -0.86 -21.97
N CYS A 200 0.56 -1.21 -22.73
CA CYS A 200 1.79 -0.42 -22.88
C CYS A 200 2.40 -0.02 -21.52
N PHE A 201 2.45 -0.95 -20.57
CA PHE A 201 2.98 -0.78 -19.21
C PHE A 201 2.23 0.22 -18.32
N VAL A 202 1.02 0.64 -18.68
CA VAL A 202 0.18 1.50 -17.84
C VAL A 202 -0.09 0.82 -16.49
N GLY A 203 -0.38 -0.49 -16.47
CA GLY A 203 -0.58 -1.26 -15.25
C GLY A 203 0.65 -1.29 -14.34
N PHE A 204 1.84 -1.34 -14.91
CA PHE A 204 3.10 -1.25 -14.15
C PHE A 204 3.33 0.17 -13.60
N ALA A 205 3.10 1.20 -14.43
CA ALA A 205 3.23 2.61 -14.04
C ALA A 205 2.23 2.99 -12.93
N TRP A 206 1.06 2.32 -12.88
CA TRP A 206 0.06 2.50 -11.83
C TRP A 206 0.65 2.37 -10.42
N ALA A 207 1.66 1.53 -10.23
CA ALA A 207 2.35 1.38 -8.93
C ALA A 207 3.00 2.68 -8.41
N ALA A 208 3.20 3.69 -9.26
CA ALA A 208 3.69 5.00 -8.82
C ALA A 208 2.59 5.84 -8.14
N LEU A 209 1.33 5.63 -8.51
CA LEU A 209 0.16 6.37 -8.06
C LEU A 209 -0.58 5.64 -6.92
N ASP A 210 -0.53 4.31 -6.91
CA ASP A 210 -1.24 3.46 -5.95
C ASP A 210 -0.70 3.67 -4.52
N PRO A 211 -1.56 3.83 -3.50
CA PRO A 211 -1.14 4.02 -2.11
C PRO A 211 -0.28 2.86 -1.57
N HIS A 212 -0.61 1.62 -1.94
CA HIS A 212 0.13 0.41 -1.58
C HIS A 212 1.27 0.09 -2.56
N ARG A 213 1.50 0.98 -3.54
CA ARG A 213 2.49 0.81 -4.62
C ARG A 213 2.33 -0.52 -5.36
N GLN A 214 1.10 -0.94 -5.59
CA GLN A 214 0.77 -2.15 -6.34
C GLN A 214 0.54 -1.83 -7.81
N ALA A 215 1.20 -2.56 -8.69
CA ALA A 215 0.89 -2.63 -10.12
C ALA A 215 -0.34 -3.53 -10.34
N TRP A 216 -0.91 -3.56 -11.53
CA TRP A 216 -2.07 -4.42 -11.81
C TRP A 216 -1.77 -5.90 -11.61
N HIS A 217 -0.61 -6.38 -12.08
CA HIS A 217 -0.17 -7.75 -11.85
C HIS A 217 0.02 -8.08 -10.35
N ASP A 218 0.41 -7.08 -9.52
CA ASP A 218 0.49 -7.26 -8.07
C ASP A 218 -0.88 -7.50 -7.46
N LYS A 219 -1.89 -6.71 -7.88
CA LYS A 219 -3.28 -6.81 -7.37
C LYS A 219 -3.91 -8.13 -7.73
N VAL A 220 -3.78 -8.56 -8.99
CA VAL A 220 -4.32 -9.85 -9.47
C VAL A 220 -3.71 -11.03 -8.69
N ALA A 221 -2.42 -10.96 -8.36
CA ALA A 221 -1.71 -12.01 -7.62
C ALA A 221 -1.80 -11.87 -6.09
N SER A 222 -2.49 -10.85 -5.56
CA SER A 222 -2.51 -10.50 -4.12
C SER A 222 -1.10 -10.46 -3.54
N SER A 223 -0.22 -9.70 -4.18
CA SER A 223 1.20 -9.61 -3.85
C SER A 223 1.65 -8.19 -3.60
N LEU A 224 2.73 -8.03 -2.84
CA LEU A 224 3.39 -6.76 -2.56
C LEU A 224 4.88 -6.87 -2.87
N VAL A 225 5.46 -5.77 -3.34
CA VAL A 225 6.91 -5.64 -3.41
C VAL A 225 7.38 -4.81 -2.22
N VAL A 226 8.26 -5.39 -1.42
CA VAL A 226 8.74 -4.78 -0.17
C VAL A 226 10.25 -4.70 -0.14
N ARG A 227 10.76 -3.74 0.63
CA ARG A 227 12.18 -3.56 0.94
C ARG A 227 12.33 -3.65 2.46
N ARG A 228 13.34 -4.38 2.95
CA ARG A 228 13.67 -4.40 4.37
C ARG A 228 14.24 -3.04 4.80
N MET A 229 13.75 -2.49 5.90
CA MET A 229 14.38 -1.34 6.55
C MET A 229 15.75 -1.79 7.10
N ARG A 230 16.77 -0.97 6.87
CA ARG A 230 18.10 -1.15 7.48
C ARG A 230 18.16 -0.45 8.81
#